data_4603b784fac8a4ec26037b6eccd4b891
#
_entry.id   4603b784fac8a4ec26037b6eccd4b891
#
_cell.length_a   1.000
_cell.length_b   1.000
_cell.length_c   1.000
_cell.angle_alpha   90.00
_cell.angle_beta   90.00
_cell.angle_gamma   90.00
#
_symmetry.space_group_name_H-M   'P 1'
#
loop_
_entity.id
_entity.type
_entity.pdbx_description
1 polymer ?
#
loop_
_entity_poly.entity_id
_entity_poly.type
_entity_poly.pdbx_seq_one_letter_code
_entity_poly.pdbx_strand_id
1 'polypeptide(L)'
;MSHFSALTSKLLDGRALTETVERWHSDGETMVFTNGCFDILHRGHVEYLAKAADLGTRLIVGLNTDASVRRLKGPTRPVNDEQARALVLSALSFVDAVAMFADDTPYNLIAQVQPDILVKGGDYRVEEIVGYDIVTSRGGRVLTLPFVEGYSTTSTIKKGCL
;
A
#
# COMPACT_ATOMS: atom_id res chain seq x y z
N MET A 1 22.80 1.55 12.13
CA MET A 1 21.56 2.27 11.71
C MET A 1 20.64 2.35 12.93
N SER A 2 20.08 3.52 13.25
CA SER A 2 19.11 3.63 14.35
C SER A 2 17.76 3.02 13.93
N HIS A 3 16.92 2.64 14.92
CA HIS A 3 15.57 2.14 14.60
C HIS A 3 14.77 3.16 13.79
N PHE A 4 14.84 4.45 14.15
CA PHE A 4 14.14 5.49 13.41
C PHE A 4 14.63 5.62 11.96
N SER A 5 15.94 5.59 11.72
CA SER A 5 16.46 5.61 10.35
C SER A 5 16.09 4.35 9.55
N ALA A 6 15.94 3.21 10.22
CA ALA A 6 15.46 2.00 9.56
C ALA A 6 13.98 2.13 9.11
N LEU A 7 13.14 2.84 9.87
CA LEU A 7 11.77 3.10 9.46
C LEU A 7 11.72 4.09 8.29
N THR A 8 12.42 5.20 8.40
CA THR A 8 12.40 6.25 7.37
C THR A 8 13.04 5.82 6.06
N SER A 9 13.99 4.87 6.09
CA SER A 9 14.59 4.31 4.86
C SER A 9 13.62 3.47 4.02
N LYS A 10 12.46 3.09 4.56
CA LYS A 10 11.38 2.42 3.83
C LYS A 10 10.45 3.41 3.11
N LEU A 11 10.53 4.72 3.42
CA LEU A 11 9.73 5.75 2.75
C LEU A 11 10.45 6.14 1.47
N LEU A 12 9.93 5.65 0.34
CA LEU A 12 10.59 5.79 -0.96
C LEU A 12 9.75 6.66 -1.91
N ASP A 13 10.43 7.53 -2.64
CA ASP A 13 9.83 8.35 -3.68
C ASP A 13 10.72 8.44 -4.91
N GLY A 14 10.15 8.88 -6.02
CA GLY A 14 10.87 9.24 -7.25
C GLY A 14 11.99 8.26 -7.60
N ARG A 15 13.22 8.80 -7.63
CA ARG A 15 14.41 8.04 -8.00
C ARG A 15 14.75 6.93 -7.01
N ALA A 16 14.60 7.18 -5.70
CA ALA A 16 14.91 6.19 -4.67
C ALA A 16 14.02 4.94 -4.80
N LEU A 17 12.75 5.13 -5.14
CA LEU A 17 11.84 4.04 -5.41
C LEU A 17 12.29 3.25 -6.65
N THR A 18 12.58 3.93 -7.76
CA THR A 18 13.02 3.27 -8.99
C THR A 18 14.28 2.44 -8.79
N GLU A 19 15.32 3.02 -8.18
CA GLU A 19 16.59 2.32 -7.90
C GLU A 19 16.39 1.10 -6.97
N THR A 20 15.48 1.21 -6.01
CA THR A 20 15.18 0.09 -5.09
C THR A 20 14.45 -1.03 -5.81
N VAL A 21 13.45 -0.71 -6.61
CA VAL A 21 12.67 -1.68 -7.40
C VAL A 21 13.56 -2.39 -8.43
N GLU A 22 14.40 -1.66 -9.16
CA GLU A 22 15.34 -2.23 -10.13
C GLU A 22 16.32 -3.21 -9.45
N ARG A 23 16.84 -2.85 -8.28
CA ARG A 23 17.70 -3.72 -7.48
C ARG A 23 16.94 -5.00 -7.07
N TRP A 24 15.73 -4.89 -6.53
CA TRP A 24 14.94 -6.05 -6.13
C TRP A 24 14.60 -6.98 -7.31
N HIS A 25 14.29 -6.43 -8.46
CA HIS A 25 14.14 -7.24 -9.69
C HIS A 25 15.43 -7.97 -10.05
N SER A 26 16.58 -7.28 -9.99
CA SER A 26 17.89 -7.88 -10.29
C SER A 26 18.29 -8.96 -9.30
N ASP A 27 17.88 -8.82 -8.04
CA ASP A 27 18.10 -9.78 -6.96
C ASP A 27 17.14 -10.98 -7.02
N GLY A 28 16.18 -11.00 -7.94
CA GLY A 28 15.18 -12.05 -8.09
C GLY A 28 14.10 -12.05 -7.01
N GLU A 29 13.88 -10.90 -6.35
CA GLU A 29 12.83 -10.75 -5.35
C GLU A 29 11.44 -10.77 -6.01
N THR A 30 10.47 -11.32 -5.33
CA THR A 30 9.06 -11.31 -5.75
C THR A 30 8.36 -10.13 -5.08
N MET A 31 8.04 -9.09 -5.85
CA MET A 31 7.43 -7.88 -5.34
C MET A 31 5.91 -7.96 -5.33
N VAL A 32 5.34 -7.73 -4.16
CA VAL A 32 3.90 -7.59 -3.94
C VAL A 32 3.58 -6.11 -3.76
N PHE A 33 2.55 -5.63 -4.45
CA PHE A 33 2.06 -4.27 -4.33
C PHE A 33 0.61 -4.25 -3.87
N THR A 34 0.31 -3.38 -2.94
CA THR A 34 -1.05 -2.99 -2.58
C THR A 34 -1.11 -1.49 -2.35
N ASN A 35 -2.32 -0.91 -2.32
CA ASN A 35 -2.49 0.51 -2.05
C ASN A 35 -3.71 0.79 -1.18
N GLY A 36 -3.70 1.95 -0.55
CA GLY A 36 -4.82 2.43 0.25
C GLY A 36 -4.55 3.75 0.95
N CYS A 37 -5.59 4.25 1.63
CA CYS A 37 -5.50 5.46 2.44
C CYS A 37 -4.86 5.19 3.81
N PHE A 38 -5.12 4.03 4.40
CA PHE A 38 -4.60 3.61 5.71
C PHE A 38 -4.65 4.74 6.75
N ASP A 39 -5.79 5.39 6.85
CA ASP A 39 -5.95 6.61 7.64
C ASP A 39 -5.75 6.33 9.14
N ILE A 40 -6.49 5.36 9.66
CA ILE A 40 -6.31 4.84 11.01
C ILE A 40 -6.06 3.35 10.88
N LEU A 41 -4.83 2.92 11.21
CA LEU A 41 -4.50 1.51 11.19
C LEU A 41 -5.29 0.76 12.27
N HIS A 42 -5.85 -0.37 11.87
CA HIS A 42 -6.56 -1.29 12.75
C HIS A 42 -6.19 -2.74 12.42
N ARG A 43 -6.63 -3.67 13.25
CA ARG A 43 -6.34 -5.11 13.10
C ARG A 43 -6.60 -5.61 11.67
N GLY A 44 -7.70 -5.20 11.04
CA GLY A 44 -8.03 -5.61 9.68
C GLY A 44 -6.98 -5.23 8.65
N HIS A 45 -6.39 -4.03 8.78
CA HIS A 45 -5.28 -3.61 7.91
C HIS A 45 -4.03 -4.46 8.16
N VAL A 46 -3.69 -4.72 9.41
CA VAL A 46 -2.49 -5.49 9.76
C VAL A 46 -2.57 -6.92 9.23
N GLU A 47 -3.72 -7.60 9.44
CA GLU A 47 -3.93 -8.95 8.92
C GLU A 47 -3.93 -9.00 7.40
N TYR A 48 -4.56 -8.02 6.75
CA TYR A 48 -4.57 -7.90 5.30
C TYR A 48 -3.16 -7.72 4.72
N LEU A 49 -2.39 -6.77 5.28
CA LEU A 49 -1.03 -6.48 4.81
C LEU A 49 -0.09 -7.66 5.07
N ALA A 50 -0.23 -8.35 6.20
CA ALA A 50 0.56 -9.56 6.49
C ALA A 50 0.28 -10.66 5.46
N LYS A 51 -1.00 -10.94 5.17
CA LYS A 51 -1.36 -11.92 4.14
C LYS A 51 -0.89 -11.52 2.73
N ALA A 52 -0.88 -10.22 2.43
CA ALA A 52 -0.31 -9.74 1.18
C ALA A 52 1.20 -9.97 1.13
N ALA A 53 1.92 -9.69 2.22
CA ALA A 53 3.37 -9.95 2.32
C ALA A 53 3.74 -11.42 2.15
N ASP A 54 2.91 -12.35 2.64
CA ASP A 54 3.13 -13.80 2.50
C ASP A 54 3.11 -14.30 1.03
N LEU A 55 2.65 -13.47 0.09
CA LEU A 55 2.59 -13.83 -1.33
C LEU A 55 3.92 -13.65 -2.07
N GLY A 56 4.86 -12.92 -1.50
CA GLY A 56 6.16 -12.63 -2.12
C GLY A 56 7.27 -12.42 -1.09
N THR A 57 8.35 -11.80 -1.53
CA THR A 57 9.51 -11.54 -0.68
C THR A 57 9.66 -10.07 -0.29
N ARG A 58 8.97 -9.16 -1.01
CA ARG A 58 8.95 -7.71 -0.75
C ARG A 58 7.54 -7.17 -0.84
N LEU A 59 7.09 -6.49 0.20
CA LEU A 59 5.80 -5.79 0.20
C LEU A 59 5.99 -4.28 0.03
N ILE A 60 5.42 -3.73 -1.02
CA ILE A 60 5.35 -2.30 -1.31
C ILE A 60 3.92 -1.81 -1.08
N VAL A 61 3.76 -0.78 -0.28
CA VAL A 61 2.47 -0.15 -0.01
C VAL A 61 2.40 1.21 -0.68
N GLY A 62 1.50 1.34 -1.65
CA GLY A 62 1.12 2.64 -2.23
C GLY A 62 0.18 3.38 -1.28
N LEU A 63 0.59 4.57 -0.83
CA LEU A 63 -0.16 5.38 0.13
C LEU A 63 -0.72 6.63 -0.52
N ASN A 64 -2.04 6.80 -0.48
CA ASN A 64 -2.68 8.02 -0.94
C ASN A 64 -2.22 9.24 -0.11
N THR A 65 -1.79 10.32 -0.79
CA THR A 65 -1.52 11.61 -0.12
C THR A 65 -2.77 12.19 0.53
N ASP A 66 -2.61 13.15 1.43
CA ASP A 66 -3.74 13.85 2.06
C ASP A 66 -4.68 14.47 1.03
N ALA A 67 -4.12 15.08 -0.02
CA ALA A 67 -4.90 15.67 -1.10
C ALA A 67 -5.75 14.62 -1.82
N SER A 68 -5.17 13.46 -2.14
CA SER A 68 -5.88 12.35 -2.76
C SER A 68 -6.98 11.80 -1.85
N VAL A 69 -6.70 11.61 -0.56
CA VAL A 69 -7.71 11.14 0.41
C VAL A 69 -8.88 12.11 0.52
N ARG A 70 -8.63 13.43 0.56
CA ARG A 70 -9.71 14.43 0.59
C ARG A 70 -10.62 14.35 -0.64
N ARG A 71 -10.06 14.16 -1.82
CA ARG A 71 -10.86 13.98 -3.04
C ARG A 71 -11.71 12.71 -3.00
N LEU A 72 -11.17 11.63 -2.47
CA LEU A 72 -11.85 10.33 -2.45
C LEU A 72 -12.88 10.20 -1.32
N LYS A 73 -12.63 10.81 -0.14
CA LYS A 73 -13.38 10.55 1.09
C LYS A 73 -14.00 11.79 1.73
N GLY A 74 -13.77 12.97 1.16
CA GLY A 74 -14.31 14.23 1.65
C GLY A 74 -13.36 15.04 2.53
N PRO A 75 -13.73 16.29 2.85
CA PRO A 75 -12.82 17.29 3.44
C PRO A 75 -12.43 16.99 4.89
N THR A 76 -13.15 16.13 5.60
CA THR A 76 -12.86 15.73 6.99
C THR A 76 -11.83 14.60 7.08
N ARG A 77 -11.36 14.09 5.96
CA ARG A 77 -10.41 12.99 5.88
C ARG A 77 -9.13 13.44 5.13
N PRO A 78 -7.94 12.92 5.44
CA PRO A 78 -7.68 11.93 6.47
C PRO A 78 -7.69 12.55 7.89
N VAL A 79 -7.77 11.70 8.91
CA VAL A 79 -7.60 12.07 10.33
C VAL A 79 -6.11 12.24 10.65
N ASN A 80 -5.28 11.30 10.18
CA ASN A 80 -3.84 11.35 10.29
C ASN A 80 -3.23 11.86 8.98
N ASP A 81 -2.26 12.77 9.09
CA ASP A 81 -1.53 13.27 7.92
C ASP A 81 -0.70 12.18 7.23
N GLU A 82 -0.32 12.43 6.00
CA GLU A 82 0.39 11.46 5.16
C GLU A 82 1.73 11.00 5.73
N GLN A 83 2.46 11.89 6.43
CA GLN A 83 3.74 11.56 7.05
C GLN A 83 3.55 10.61 8.24
N ALA A 84 2.55 10.88 9.08
CA ALA A 84 2.19 10.00 10.19
C ALA A 84 1.74 8.62 9.68
N ARG A 85 0.88 8.58 8.66
CA ARG A 85 0.40 7.33 8.07
C ARG A 85 1.53 6.51 7.44
N ALA A 86 2.43 7.16 6.73
CA ALA A 86 3.59 6.51 6.11
C ALA A 86 4.53 5.92 7.17
N LEU A 87 4.83 6.68 8.22
CA LEU A 87 5.71 6.20 9.30
C LEU A 87 5.11 5.01 10.05
N VAL A 88 3.81 5.05 10.36
CA VAL A 88 3.11 3.93 11.02
C VAL A 88 3.14 2.67 10.16
N LEU A 89 2.91 2.78 8.84
CA LEU A 89 3.02 1.64 7.92
C LEU A 89 4.45 1.09 7.86
N SER A 90 5.46 1.95 7.83
CA SER A 90 6.87 1.53 7.79
C SER A 90 7.32 0.79 9.05
N ALA A 91 6.60 0.96 10.18
CA ALA A 91 6.88 0.26 11.43
C ALA A 91 6.40 -1.20 11.42
N LEU A 92 5.56 -1.60 10.48
CA LEU A 92 5.19 -3.00 10.31
C LEU A 92 6.39 -3.77 9.75
N SER A 93 6.78 -4.84 10.42
CA SER A 93 8.02 -5.60 10.11
C SER A 93 8.02 -6.17 8.69
N PHE A 94 6.85 -6.54 8.19
CA PHE A 94 6.64 -7.14 6.87
C PHE A 94 6.37 -6.13 5.74
N VAL A 95 6.39 -4.82 6.02
CA VAL A 95 6.37 -3.78 4.99
C VAL A 95 7.79 -3.40 4.64
N ASP A 96 8.17 -3.53 3.38
CA ASP A 96 9.53 -3.25 2.89
C ASP A 96 9.67 -1.83 2.33
N ALA A 97 8.60 -1.30 1.72
CA ALA A 97 8.57 0.07 1.22
C ALA A 97 7.16 0.68 1.30
N VAL A 98 7.12 1.99 1.50
CA VAL A 98 5.92 2.83 1.40
C VAL A 98 6.21 3.92 0.39
N ALA A 99 5.37 4.01 -0.65
CA ALA A 99 5.48 5.03 -1.69
C ALA A 99 4.19 5.84 -1.77
N MET A 100 4.29 7.16 -1.64
CA MET A 100 3.12 8.05 -1.71
C MET A 100 2.76 8.39 -3.15
N PHE A 101 1.46 8.53 -3.44
CA PHE A 101 0.94 8.99 -4.71
C PHE A 101 -0.24 9.95 -4.54
N ALA A 102 -0.29 10.96 -5.41
CA ALA A 102 -1.31 12.02 -5.37
C ALA A 102 -2.43 11.82 -6.38
N ASP A 103 -2.26 10.92 -7.33
CA ASP A 103 -3.23 10.63 -8.38
C ASP A 103 -4.52 10.02 -7.80
N ASP A 104 -5.61 10.07 -8.58
CA ASP A 104 -6.89 9.47 -8.16
C ASP A 104 -6.83 7.94 -8.14
N THR A 105 -5.91 7.36 -8.92
CA THR A 105 -5.65 5.93 -8.95
C THR A 105 -4.15 5.63 -8.82
N PRO A 106 -3.75 4.45 -8.36
CA PRO A 106 -2.33 4.09 -8.25
C PRO A 106 -1.68 3.66 -9.58
N TYR A 107 -2.32 3.91 -10.73
CA TYR A 107 -1.88 3.38 -12.03
C TYR A 107 -0.42 3.74 -12.36
N ASN A 108 -0.07 5.03 -12.24
CA ASN A 108 1.29 5.51 -12.54
C ASN A 108 2.33 4.94 -11.56
N LEU A 109 1.97 4.81 -10.29
CA LEU A 109 2.84 4.18 -9.29
C LEU A 109 3.04 2.69 -9.57
N ILE A 110 1.98 1.96 -9.95
CA ILE A 110 2.08 0.55 -10.36
C ILE A 110 2.95 0.41 -11.61
N ALA A 111 2.82 1.32 -12.58
CA ALA A 111 3.66 1.34 -13.77
C ALA A 111 5.15 1.59 -13.46
N GLN A 112 5.45 2.38 -12.43
CA GLN A 112 6.81 2.61 -11.95
C GLN A 112 7.37 1.39 -11.21
N VAL A 113 6.58 0.79 -10.31
CA VAL A 113 6.98 -0.36 -9.47
C VAL A 113 7.07 -1.65 -10.29
N GLN A 114 6.15 -1.85 -11.22
CA GLN A 114 6.02 -3.06 -12.03
C GLN A 114 6.03 -4.36 -11.16
N PRO A 115 5.10 -4.49 -10.20
CA PRO A 115 5.12 -5.60 -9.27
C PRO A 115 4.81 -6.94 -9.95
N ASP A 116 5.28 -8.04 -9.34
CA ASP A 116 4.95 -9.39 -9.77
C ASP A 116 3.54 -9.80 -9.32
N ILE A 117 3.10 -9.25 -8.20
CA ILE A 117 1.79 -9.54 -7.62
C ILE A 117 1.13 -8.23 -7.18
N LEU A 118 -0.07 -7.98 -7.70
CA LEU A 118 -0.93 -6.88 -7.30
C LEU A 118 -2.07 -7.41 -6.42
N VAL A 119 -2.21 -6.86 -5.23
CA VAL A 119 -3.22 -7.29 -4.26
C VAL A 119 -4.21 -6.16 -3.97
N LYS A 120 -5.49 -6.48 -4.00
CA LYS A 120 -6.58 -5.57 -3.60
C LYS A 120 -7.41 -6.21 -2.50
N GLY A 121 -7.76 -5.42 -1.48
CA GLY A 121 -8.71 -5.84 -0.45
C GLY A 121 -10.15 -5.73 -0.95
N GLY A 122 -10.96 -6.74 -0.67
CA GLY A 122 -12.38 -6.76 -1.00
C GLY A 122 -12.75 -7.79 -2.07
N ASP A 123 -14.02 -7.73 -2.46
CA ASP A 123 -14.61 -8.63 -3.46
C ASP A 123 -14.72 -7.88 -4.79
N TYR A 124 -13.62 -7.88 -5.54
CA TYR A 124 -13.54 -7.26 -6.87
C TYR A 124 -13.30 -8.32 -7.93
N ARG A 125 -13.77 -8.06 -9.14
CA ARG A 125 -13.31 -8.78 -10.32
C ARG A 125 -11.87 -8.33 -10.59
N VAL A 126 -10.96 -9.27 -10.70
CA VAL A 126 -9.52 -8.96 -10.81
C VAL A 126 -9.22 -8.14 -12.07
N GLU A 127 -9.96 -8.34 -13.14
CA GLU A 127 -9.83 -7.63 -14.42
C GLU A 127 -10.18 -6.14 -14.31
N GLU A 128 -10.95 -5.75 -13.30
CA GLU A 128 -11.37 -4.36 -13.05
C GLU A 128 -10.42 -3.61 -12.12
N ILE A 129 -9.44 -4.31 -11.54
CA ILE A 129 -8.46 -3.69 -10.64
C ILE A 129 -7.49 -2.85 -11.44
N VAL A 130 -7.34 -1.58 -11.03
CA VAL A 130 -6.38 -0.65 -11.64
C VAL A 130 -4.97 -1.24 -11.61
N GLY A 131 -4.31 -1.30 -12.78
CA GLY A 131 -3.00 -1.92 -12.93
C GLY A 131 -3.02 -3.39 -13.34
N TYR A 132 -4.20 -3.99 -13.51
CA TYR A 132 -4.33 -5.37 -13.98
C TYR A 132 -3.57 -5.60 -15.31
N ASP A 133 -3.73 -4.70 -16.26
CA ASP A 133 -3.07 -4.74 -17.56
C ASP A 133 -1.53 -4.70 -17.43
N ILE A 134 -1.00 -3.84 -16.55
CA ILE A 134 0.44 -3.69 -16.32
C ILE A 134 1.02 -5.00 -15.79
N VAL A 135 0.39 -5.56 -14.75
CA VAL A 135 0.91 -6.74 -14.05
C VAL A 135 0.79 -7.99 -14.91
N THR A 136 -0.36 -8.21 -15.54
CA THR A 136 -0.62 -9.41 -16.35
C THR A 136 0.18 -9.43 -17.65
N SER A 137 0.43 -8.26 -18.27
CA SER A 137 1.26 -8.18 -19.49
C SER A 137 2.70 -8.66 -19.27
N ARG A 138 3.16 -8.69 -18.04
CA ARG A 138 4.49 -9.16 -17.63
C ARG A 138 4.48 -10.58 -17.07
N GLY A 139 3.34 -11.27 -17.10
CA GLY A 139 3.18 -12.61 -16.53
C GLY A 139 2.96 -12.61 -15.02
N GLY A 140 2.73 -11.45 -14.39
CA GLY A 140 2.40 -11.31 -12.99
C GLY A 140 0.96 -11.72 -12.66
N ARG A 141 0.61 -11.67 -11.38
CA ARG A 141 -0.70 -12.09 -10.86
C ARG A 141 -1.43 -10.93 -10.18
N VAL A 142 -2.74 -10.89 -10.36
CA VAL A 142 -3.62 -9.95 -9.65
C VAL A 142 -4.57 -10.76 -8.77
N LEU A 143 -4.63 -10.44 -7.49
CA LEU A 143 -5.36 -11.20 -6.47
C LEU A 143 -6.21 -10.27 -5.61
N THR A 144 -7.33 -10.80 -5.13
CA THR A 144 -8.12 -10.17 -4.06
C THR A 144 -7.97 -10.93 -2.76
N LEU A 145 -7.91 -10.18 -1.66
CA LEU A 145 -7.96 -10.75 -0.31
C LEU A 145 -9.23 -10.24 0.40
N PRO A 146 -9.95 -11.11 1.11
CA PRO A 146 -11.14 -10.69 1.81
C PRO A 146 -10.81 -9.73 2.95
N PHE A 147 -11.74 -8.80 3.22
CA PHE A 147 -11.66 -7.95 4.40
C PHE A 147 -11.91 -8.78 5.68
N VAL A 148 -11.27 -8.37 6.77
CA VAL A 148 -11.54 -8.93 8.10
C VAL A 148 -12.85 -8.35 8.61
N GLU A 149 -13.84 -9.19 8.89
CA GLU A 149 -15.14 -8.76 9.43
C GLU A 149 -15.01 -7.98 10.74
N GLY A 150 -15.85 -6.95 10.89
CA GLY A 150 -15.93 -6.14 12.11
C GLY A 150 -14.89 -5.03 12.23
N TYR A 151 -14.00 -4.87 11.26
CA TYR A 151 -12.96 -3.83 11.26
C TYR A 151 -13.08 -2.92 10.05
N SER A 152 -13.29 -1.61 10.31
CA SER A 152 -13.20 -0.56 9.29
C SER A 152 -12.78 0.76 9.93
N THR A 153 -12.11 1.61 9.16
CA THR A 153 -11.74 2.95 9.62
C THR A 153 -12.96 3.77 10.02
N THR A 154 -14.06 3.65 9.28
CA THR A 154 -15.32 4.34 9.60
C THR A 154 -15.90 3.88 10.95
N SER A 155 -15.89 2.58 11.25
CA SER A 155 -16.36 2.08 12.54
C SER A 155 -15.44 2.50 13.69
N THR A 156 -14.14 2.57 13.45
CA THR A 156 -13.16 3.04 14.44
C THR A 156 -13.37 4.52 14.78
N ILE A 157 -13.57 5.37 13.76
CA ILE A 157 -13.87 6.79 13.96
C ILE A 157 -15.16 6.95 14.75
N LYS A 158 -16.23 6.24 14.39
CA LYS A 158 -17.53 6.31 15.10
C LYS A 158 -17.42 5.89 16.56
N LYS A 159 -16.59 4.89 16.89
CA LYS A 159 -16.34 4.45 18.28
C LYS A 159 -15.52 5.45 19.08
N GLY A 160 -14.65 6.22 18.45
CA GLY A 160 -13.82 7.25 19.08
C GLY A 160 -14.52 8.59 19.27
N CYS A 161 -15.62 8.83 18.55
CA CYS A 161 -16.47 10.00 18.72
C CYS A 161 -17.52 9.70 19.82
N LEU A 162 -17.06 9.59 21.07
CA LEU A 162 -17.90 9.54 22.26
C LEU A 162 -18.14 10.94 22.79
#